data_660c5659f992957b12d7c3df3551d937
#
_entry.id   660c5659f992957b12d7c3df3551d937
#
_cell.length_a   1.000
_cell.length_b   1.000
_cell.length_c   1.000
_cell.angle_alpha   90.00
_cell.angle_beta   90.00
_cell.angle_gamma   90.00
#
_symmetry.space_group_name_H-M   'P 1'
#
loop_
_entity.id
_entity.type
_entity.pdbx_description
1 polymer ?
#
loop_
_entity_poly.entity_id
_entity_poly.type
_entity_poly.pdbx_seq_one_letter_code
_entity_poly.pdbx_strand_id
1 'polypeptide(L)'
;RILITLVLLALGWLSNEKFLLYWLPFFLIGIVVFLNKAGLIKAFELKTLLVILLAFCIYRFPFASVIYGAIPVFFLLYKPNLKIPALHTFGKFSYSIYLIHPLLGASFINILSHRFTSPFQQIVVIITGILITLVSGWLMYIVIERPSKTLSSSIKYKKS
;
A
#
# COMPACT_ATOMS: atom_id res chain seq x y z
N ARG A 1 9.50 -11.22 17.34
CA ARG A 1 9.28 -10.50 16.07
C ARG A 1 9.46 -11.44 14.88
N ILE A 2 10.63 -12.11 14.74
CA ILE A 2 10.88 -13.10 13.67
C ILE A 2 9.79 -14.17 13.67
N LEU A 3 9.44 -14.74 14.83
CA LEU A 3 8.38 -15.74 14.96
C LEU A 3 7.03 -15.21 14.44
N ILE A 4 6.66 -13.99 14.82
CA ILE A 4 5.41 -13.36 14.35
C ILE A 4 5.43 -13.21 12.84
N THR A 5 6.55 -12.75 12.28
CA THR A 5 6.71 -12.62 10.81
C THR A 5 6.56 -13.98 10.12
N LEU A 6 7.16 -15.04 10.66
CA LEU A 6 7.03 -16.40 10.11
C LEU A 6 5.60 -16.93 10.18
N VAL A 7 4.88 -16.69 11.29
CA VAL A 7 3.46 -17.06 11.41
C VAL A 7 2.61 -16.30 10.39
N LEU A 8 2.82 -15.01 10.22
CA LEU A 8 2.11 -14.20 9.23
C LEU A 8 2.42 -14.64 7.80
N LEU A 9 3.66 -15.04 7.50
CA LEU A 9 4.02 -15.62 6.20
C LEU A 9 3.34 -16.95 5.95
N ALA A 10 3.25 -17.82 6.98
CA ALA A 10 2.53 -19.09 6.88
C ALA A 10 1.03 -18.87 6.61
N LEU A 11 0.41 -17.89 7.26
CA LEU A 11 -0.98 -17.51 6.98
C LEU A 11 -1.15 -16.98 5.55
N GLY A 12 -0.22 -16.15 5.07
CA GLY A 12 -0.19 -15.68 3.70
C GLY A 12 0.00 -16.80 2.68
N TRP A 13 0.77 -17.83 3.03
CA TRP A 13 0.97 -19.01 2.19
C TRP A 13 -0.31 -19.81 1.96
N LEU A 14 -1.10 -19.99 3.01
CA LEU A 14 -2.38 -20.73 2.97
C LEU A 14 -3.50 -19.94 2.29
N SER A 15 -3.27 -18.65 1.99
CA SER A 15 -4.26 -17.75 1.44
C SER A 15 -4.32 -17.80 -0.09
N ASN A 16 -5.52 -17.57 -0.64
CA ASN A 16 -5.77 -17.48 -2.06
C ASN A 16 -5.52 -16.05 -2.57
N GLU A 17 -5.18 -15.87 -3.86
CA GLU A 17 -4.88 -14.59 -4.51
C GLU A 17 -5.95 -13.49 -4.32
N LYS A 18 -7.20 -13.90 -4.10
CA LYS A 18 -8.34 -13.01 -3.89
C LYS A 18 -8.36 -12.35 -2.50
N PHE A 19 -7.55 -12.84 -1.56
CA PHE A 19 -7.55 -12.34 -0.19
C PHE A 19 -6.34 -11.46 0.10
N LEU A 20 -6.54 -10.45 0.95
CA LEU A 20 -5.49 -9.54 1.41
C LEU A 20 -4.28 -10.27 2.00
N LEU A 21 -4.51 -11.40 2.70
CA LEU A 21 -3.45 -12.21 3.30
C LEU A 21 -2.45 -12.76 2.28
N TYR A 22 -2.85 -12.97 1.02
CA TYR A 22 -1.95 -13.37 -0.05
C TYR A 22 -0.85 -12.31 -0.28
N TRP A 23 -1.21 -11.02 -0.21
CA TRP A 23 -0.32 -9.89 -0.44
C TRP A 23 0.41 -9.43 0.84
N LEU A 24 0.14 -10.07 1.97
CA LEU A 24 0.70 -9.74 3.27
C LEU A 24 2.23 -9.61 3.28
N PRO A 25 3.03 -10.44 2.57
CA PRO A 25 4.48 -10.30 2.56
C PRO A 25 4.98 -8.92 2.11
N PHE A 26 4.31 -8.30 1.13
CA PHE A 26 4.64 -6.94 0.68
C PHE A 26 4.35 -5.89 1.77
N PHE A 27 3.25 -6.03 2.51
CA PHE A 27 2.94 -5.16 3.64
C PHE A 27 3.96 -5.33 4.78
N LEU A 28 4.38 -6.57 5.05
CA LEU A 28 5.39 -6.86 6.08
C LEU A 28 6.74 -6.21 5.75
N ILE A 29 7.15 -6.17 4.49
CA ILE A 29 8.36 -5.45 4.07
C ILE A 29 8.26 -3.96 4.48
N GLY A 30 7.14 -3.31 4.19
CA GLY A 30 6.89 -1.92 4.58
C GLY A 30 6.92 -1.72 6.09
N ILE A 31 6.28 -2.61 6.85
CA ILE A 31 6.25 -2.58 8.32
C ILE A 31 7.67 -2.71 8.90
N VAL A 32 8.47 -3.65 8.40
CA VAL A 32 9.84 -3.87 8.87
C VAL A 32 10.72 -2.65 8.61
N VAL A 33 10.60 -2.02 7.43
CA VAL A 33 11.32 -0.77 7.12
C VAL A 33 10.87 0.36 8.04
N PHE A 34 9.57 0.49 8.29
CA PHE A 34 9.01 1.48 9.22
C PHE A 34 9.54 1.27 10.65
N LEU A 35 9.53 0.05 11.16
CA LEU A 35 10.03 -0.28 12.51
C LEU A 35 11.51 0.07 12.68
N ASN A 36 12.32 -0.12 11.64
CA ASN A 36 13.72 0.30 11.65
C ASN A 36 13.86 1.82 11.68
N LYS A 37 13.09 2.55 10.84
CA LYS A 37 13.07 4.02 10.85
C LYS A 37 12.60 4.60 12.19
N ALA A 38 11.67 3.92 12.86
CA ALA A 38 11.20 4.28 14.19
C ALA A 38 12.19 3.90 15.32
N GLY A 39 13.33 3.30 15.00
CA GLY A 39 14.33 2.86 15.99
C GLY A 39 13.91 1.65 16.82
N LEU A 40 12.83 0.97 16.44
CA LEU A 40 12.27 -0.17 17.18
C LEU A 40 12.97 -1.50 16.87
N ILE A 41 13.69 -1.60 15.76
CA ILE A 41 14.52 -2.76 15.39
C ILE A 41 15.91 -2.33 14.96
N LYS A 42 16.90 -3.20 15.22
CA LYS A 42 18.29 -2.96 14.85
C LYS A 42 18.52 -3.23 13.36
N ALA A 43 19.60 -2.64 12.82
CA ALA A 43 19.97 -2.83 11.40
C ALA A 43 20.19 -4.31 11.01
N PHE A 44 20.68 -5.13 11.94
CA PHE A 44 20.84 -6.57 11.71
C PHE A 44 19.47 -7.27 11.57
N GLU A 45 18.52 -6.98 12.47
CA GLU A 45 17.16 -7.53 12.41
C GLU A 45 16.44 -7.11 11.12
N LEU A 46 16.59 -5.83 10.70
CA LEU A 46 16.09 -5.34 9.42
C LEU A 46 16.61 -6.19 8.26
N LYS A 47 17.95 -6.37 8.15
CA LYS A 47 18.57 -7.13 7.06
C LYS A 47 18.06 -8.57 7.03
N THR A 48 18.03 -9.24 8.19
CA THR A 48 17.56 -10.61 8.30
C THR A 48 16.10 -10.75 7.87
N LEU A 49 15.21 -9.89 8.37
CA LEU A 49 13.79 -9.92 8.02
C LEU A 49 13.56 -9.59 6.55
N LEU A 50 14.28 -8.62 5.98
CA LEU A 50 14.18 -8.31 4.55
C LEU A 50 14.63 -9.47 3.67
N VAL A 51 15.73 -10.16 4.02
CA VAL A 51 16.19 -11.34 3.27
C VAL A 51 15.14 -12.43 3.28
N ILE A 52 14.57 -12.76 4.45
CA ILE A 52 13.51 -13.77 4.59
C ILE A 52 12.28 -13.39 3.75
N LEU A 53 11.81 -12.15 3.87
CA LEU A 53 10.63 -11.66 3.15
C LEU A 53 10.84 -11.63 1.64
N LEU A 54 12.00 -11.16 1.18
CA LEU A 54 12.33 -11.13 -0.25
C LEU A 54 12.49 -12.53 -0.83
N ALA A 55 13.16 -13.45 -0.13
CA ALA A 55 13.26 -14.85 -0.55
C ALA A 55 11.88 -15.51 -0.69
N PHE A 56 11.00 -15.27 0.29
CA PHE A 56 9.61 -15.72 0.23
C PHE A 56 8.85 -15.11 -0.95
N CYS A 57 8.99 -13.80 -1.18
CA CYS A 57 8.35 -13.12 -2.31
C CYS A 57 8.83 -13.65 -3.66
N ILE A 58 10.15 -13.88 -3.83
CA ILE A 58 10.73 -14.44 -5.07
C ILE A 58 10.18 -15.85 -5.34
N TYR A 59 10.03 -16.64 -4.29
CA TYR A 59 9.49 -18.00 -4.42
C TYR A 59 7.99 -18.02 -4.77
N ARG A 60 7.21 -17.11 -4.20
CA ARG A 60 5.73 -17.16 -4.22
C ARG A 60 5.09 -16.34 -5.35
N PHE A 61 5.73 -15.24 -5.76
CA PHE A 61 5.16 -14.26 -6.68
C PHE A 61 5.92 -14.20 -8.00
N PRO A 62 5.25 -13.79 -9.10
CA PRO A 62 5.92 -13.46 -10.34
C PRO A 62 7.00 -12.41 -10.14
N PHE A 63 8.14 -12.56 -10.81
CA PHE A 63 9.31 -11.67 -10.67
C PHE A 63 8.96 -10.18 -10.85
N ALA A 64 8.07 -9.86 -11.79
CA ALA A 64 7.59 -8.48 -11.99
C ALA A 64 6.95 -7.90 -10.73
N SER A 65 6.11 -8.66 -10.02
CA SER A 65 5.47 -8.20 -8.77
C SER A 65 6.48 -7.93 -7.68
N VAL A 66 7.54 -8.74 -7.59
CA VAL A 66 8.63 -8.54 -6.63
C VAL A 66 9.39 -7.25 -6.92
N ILE A 67 9.69 -6.96 -8.20
CA ILE A 67 10.33 -5.71 -8.60
C ILE A 67 9.47 -4.51 -8.22
N TYR A 68 8.17 -4.53 -8.54
CA TYR A 68 7.26 -3.42 -8.18
C TYR A 68 7.16 -3.21 -6.68
N GLY A 69 7.18 -4.28 -5.89
CA GLY A 69 7.21 -4.18 -4.42
C GLY A 69 8.55 -3.71 -3.85
N ALA A 70 9.67 -4.01 -4.51
CA ALA A 70 11.01 -3.63 -4.07
C ALA A 70 11.34 -2.14 -4.34
N ILE A 71 10.80 -1.54 -5.40
CA ILE A 71 11.07 -0.15 -5.77
C ILE A 71 10.76 0.84 -4.63
N PRO A 72 9.57 0.85 -4.00
CA PRO A 72 9.28 1.74 -2.87
C PRO A 72 10.22 1.53 -1.68
N VAL A 73 10.57 0.28 -1.41
CA VAL A 73 11.50 -0.08 -0.31
C VAL A 73 12.88 0.50 -0.56
N PHE A 74 13.39 0.38 -1.79
CA PHE A 74 14.66 0.96 -2.19
C PHE A 74 14.66 2.48 -1.98
N PHE A 75 13.63 3.19 -2.44
CA PHE A 75 13.50 4.64 -2.23
C PHE A 75 13.42 5.01 -0.75
N LEU A 76 12.70 4.26 0.06
CA LEU A 76 12.59 4.51 1.50
C LEU A 76 13.90 4.31 2.24
N LEU A 77 14.75 3.37 1.81
CA LEU A 77 16.04 3.09 2.44
C LEU A 77 17.12 4.09 2.01
N TYR A 78 17.21 4.42 0.73
CA TYR A 78 18.29 5.22 0.16
C TYR A 78 18.04 6.72 0.12
N LYS A 79 16.77 7.15 0.02
CA LYS A 79 16.40 8.58 -0.08
C LYS A 79 15.38 8.97 0.99
N PRO A 80 15.70 8.86 2.30
CA PRO A 80 14.75 9.11 3.39
C PRO A 80 14.23 10.55 3.45
N ASN A 81 14.92 11.50 2.83
CA ASN A 81 14.63 12.95 2.90
C ASN A 81 14.09 13.52 1.59
N LEU A 82 13.48 12.71 0.73
CA LEU A 82 12.81 13.18 -0.47
C LEU A 82 11.61 14.05 -0.09
N LYS A 83 11.84 15.36 0.02
CA LYS A 83 10.79 16.36 0.25
C LYS A 83 10.14 16.71 -1.08
N ILE A 84 9.32 15.82 -1.64
CA ILE A 84 8.50 16.10 -2.81
C ILE A 84 7.13 16.55 -2.30
N PRO A 85 6.75 17.85 -2.44
CA PRO A 85 5.47 18.37 -1.93
C PRO A 85 4.26 17.58 -2.44
N ALA A 86 4.30 17.14 -3.69
CA ALA A 86 3.26 16.32 -4.29
C ALA A 86 3.08 14.98 -3.53
N LEU A 87 4.17 14.25 -3.23
CA LEU A 87 4.10 12.99 -2.48
C LEU A 87 3.56 13.19 -1.07
N HIS A 88 3.92 14.29 -0.41
CA HIS A 88 3.37 14.62 0.91
C HIS A 88 1.85 14.87 0.84
N THR A 89 1.38 15.54 -0.22
CA THR A 89 -0.04 15.78 -0.43
C THR A 89 -0.78 14.47 -0.72
N PHE A 90 -0.26 13.63 -1.61
CA PHE A 90 -0.81 12.28 -1.86
C PHE A 90 -0.82 11.42 -0.60
N GLY A 91 0.21 11.48 0.23
CA GLY A 91 0.28 10.76 1.50
C GLY A 91 -0.87 11.12 2.46
N LYS A 92 -1.35 12.37 2.45
CA LYS A 92 -2.45 12.82 3.31
C LYS A 92 -3.77 12.12 3.03
N PHE A 93 -4.08 11.82 1.76
CA PHE A 93 -5.32 11.18 1.34
C PHE A 93 -5.14 9.77 0.74
N SER A 94 -3.94 9.18 0.94
CA SER A 94 -3.63 7.83 0.47
C SER A 94 -4.58 6.77 1.04
N TYR A 95 -5.01 6.94 2.29
CA TYR A 95 -6.00 6.07 2.92
C TYR A 95 -7.36 6.16 2.22
N SER A 96 -7.82 7.36 1.91
CA SER A 96 -9.06 7.58 1.16
C SER A 96 -8.98 7.00 -0.26
N ILE A 97 -7.82 7.15 -0.95
CA ILE A 97 -7.58 6.48 -2.25
C ILE A 97 -7.69 4.97 -2.10
N TYR A 98 -7.04 4.39 -1.08
CA TYR A 98 -7.07 2.95 -0.84
C TYR A 98 -8.49 2.42 -0.64
N LEU A 99 -9.34 3.14 0.09
CA LEU A 99 -10.72 2.73 0.30
C LEU A 99 -11.59 2.84 -0.95
N ILE A 100 -11.38 3.88 -1.77
CA ILE A 100 -12.27 4.18 -2.90
C ILE A 100 -11.87 3.50 -4.21
N HIS A 101 -10.58 3.13 -4.37
CA HIS A 101 -10.08 2.59 -5.64
C HIS A 101 -10.78 1.30 -6.10
N PRO A 102 -11.15 0.33 -5.23
CA PRO A 102 -11.84 -0.87 -5.71
C PRO A 102 -13.28 -0.56 -6.13
N LEU A 103 -13.93 0.38 -5.41
CA LEU A 103 -15.34 0.72 -5.64
C LEU A 103 -15.54 1.53 -6.92
N LEU A 104 -14.72 2.54 -7.18
CA LEU A 104 -14.88 3.43 -8.33
C LEU A 104 -13.86 3.14 -9.44
N GLY A 105 -12.56 3.11 -9.11
CA GLY A 105 -11.52 2.97 -10.13
C GLY A 105 -11.53 1.60 -10.80
N ALA A 106 -11.43 0.53 -10.00
CA ALA A 106 -11.39 -0.83 -10.53
C ALA A 106 -12.72 -1.23 -11.19
N SER A 107 -13.87 -0.85 -10.58
CA SER A 107 -15.17 -1.11 -11.16
C SER A 107 -15.37 -0.39 -12.48
N PHE A 108 -14.94 0.88 -12.60
CA PHE A 108 -14.98 1.65 -13.84
C PHE A 108 -14.14 0.98 -14.93
N ILE A 109 -12.90 0.60 -14.61
CA ILE A 109 -12.01 -0.07 -15.55
C ILE A 109 -12.61 -1.41 -16.00
N ASN A 110 -13.12 -2.22 -15.06
CA ASN A 110 -13.70 -3.52 -15.38
C ASN A 110 -14.94 -3.39 -16.30
N ILE A 111 -15.84 -2.45 -16.06
CA ILE A 111 -17.03 -2.27 -16.89
C ILE A 111 -16.67 -1.84 -18.31
N LEU A 112 -15.70 -0.93 -18.47
CA LEU A 112 -15.36 -0.35 -19.76
C LEU A 112 -14.34 -1.17 -20.54
N SER A 113 -13.42 -1.90 -19.88
CA SER A 113 -12.43 -2.72 -20.56
C SER A 113 -13.04 -3.81 -21.44
N HIS A 114 -14.22 -4.31 -21.08
CA HIS A 114 -14.95 -5.28 -21.91
C HIS A 114 -15.60 -4.68 -23.18
N ARG A 115 -15.80 -3.36 -23.19
CA ARG A 115 -16.42 -2.65 -24.31
C ARG A 115 -15.40 -2.12 -25.32
N PHE A 116 -14.19 -1.89 -24.88
CA PHE A 116 -13.12 -1.29 -25.68
C PHE A 116 -12.00 -2.33 -25.93
N THR A 117 -11.83 -2.71 -27.19
CA THR A 117 -10.86 -3.74 -27.60
C THR A 117 -9.56 -3.17 -28.13
N SER A 118 -9.56 -1.89 -28.60
CA SER A 118 -8.36 -1.25 -29.08
C SER A 118 -7.38 -0.94 -27.95
N PRO A 119 -6.07 -1.21 -28.09
CA PRO A 119 -5.05 -0.91 -27.08
C PRO A 119 -5.05 0.57 -26.65
N PHE A 120 -5.24 1.49 -27.57
CA PHE A 120 -5.33 2.93 -27.26
C PHE A 120 -6.54 3.24 -26.37
N GLN A 121 -7.71 2.70 -26.67
CA GLN A 121 -8.91 2.88 -25.87
C GLN A 121 -8.75 2.28 -24.46
N GLN A 122 -8.10 1.15 -24.33
CA GLN A 122 -7.80 0.55 -23.02
C GLN A 122 -6.89 1.44 -22.17
N ILE A 123 -5.86 2.04 -22.77
CA ILE A 123 -5.00 3.02 -22.07
C ILE A 123 -5.82 4.22 -21.58
N VAL A 124 -6.71 4.76 -22.42
CA VAL A 124 -7.59 5.89 -22.04
C VAL A 124 -8.50 5.48 -20.88
N VAL A 125 -9.09 4.28 -20.90
CA VAL A 125 -9.92 3.75 -19.81
C VAL A 125 -9.14 3.66 -18.51
N ILE A 126 -7.91 3.13 -18.55
CA ILE A 126 -7.05 3.01 -17.37
C ILE A 126 -6.72 4.41 -16.80
N ILE A 127 -6.29 5.33 -17.65
CA ILE A 127 -5.96 6.71 -17.21
C ILE A 127 -7.19 7.37 -16.59
N THR A 128 -8.35 7.24 -17.21
CA THR A 128 -9.60 7.80 -16.69
C THR A 128 -9.99 7.17 -15.35
N GLY A 129 -9.84 5.86 -15.19
CA GLY A 129 -10.07 5.14 -13.93
C GLY A 129 -9.15 5.62 -12.80
N ILE A 130 -7.87 5.87 -13.12
CA ILE A 130 -6.91 6.45 -12.17
C ILE A 130 -7.36 7.87 -11.77
N LEU A 131 -7.74 8.73 -12.72
CA LEU A 131 -8.19 10.08 -12.43
C LEU A 131 -9.46 10.09 -11.57
N ILE A 132 -10.44 9.24 -11.88
CA ILE A 132 -11.65 9.06 -11.06
C ILE A 132 -11.28 8.67 -9.63
N THR A 133 -10.37 7.71 -9.47
CA THR A 133 -9.90 7.28 -8.15
C THR A 133 -9.24 8.41 -7.37
N LEU A 134 -8.37 9.20 -8.01
CA LEU A 134 -7.68 10.31 -7.37
C LEU A 134 -8.63 11.42 -6.93
N VAL A 135 -9.55 11.82 -7.81
CA VAL A 135 -10.56 12.86 -7.52
C VAL A 135 -11.49 12.40 -6.40
N SER A 136 -12.02 11.18 -6.50
CA SER A 136 -12.92 10.63 -5.49
C SER A 136 -12.24 10.42 -4.14
N GLY A 137 -10.98 9.96 -4.14
CA GLY A 137 -10.18 9.82 -2.94
C GLY A 137 -9.90 11.16 -2.26
N TRP A 138 -9.60 12.21 -3.04
CA TRP A 138 -9.45 13.57 -2.52
C TRP A 138 -10.75 14.13 -1.94
N LEU A 139 -11.88 13.93 -2.61
CA LEU A 139 -13.19 14.33 -2.10
C LEU A 139 -13.52 13.60 -0.79
N MET A 140 -13.32 12.29 -0.74
CA MET A 140 -13.51 11.48 0.47
C MET A 140 -12.64 11.97 1.63
N TYR A 141 -11.38 12.32 1.35
CA TYR A 141 -10.49 12.90 2.35
C TYR A 141 -11.04 14.20 2.95
N ILE A 142 -11.51 15.12 2.10
CA ILE A 142 -12.02 16.42 2.58
C ILE A 142 -13.33 16.25 3.35
N VAL A 143 -14.25 15.43 2.84
CA VAL A 143 -15.62 15.34 3.38
C VAL A 143 -15.69 14.43 4.60
N ILE A 144 -14.89 13.36 4.65
CA ILE A 144 -15.00 12.34 5.69
C ILE A 144 -13.75 12.28 6.57
N GLU A 145 -12.58 12.06 5.98
CA GLU A 145 -11.38 11.75 6.74
C GLU A 145 -10.88 12.95 7.55
N ARG A 146 -10.81 14.11 6.95
CA ARG A 146 -10.35 15.34 7.62
C ARG A 146 -11.26 15.77 8.78
N PRO A 147 -12.58 15.84 8.64
CA PRO A 147 -13.48 16.14 9.76
C PRO A 147 -13.42 15.08 10.86
N SER A 148 -13.37 13.79 10.49
CA SER A 148 -13.27 12.69 11.47
C SER A 148 -12.01 12.78 12.32
N LYS A 149 -10.86 13.10 11.70
CA LYS A 149 -9.60 13.34 12.43
C LYS A 149 -9.71 14.51 13.41
N THR A 150 -10.35 15.60 12.99
CA THR A 150 -10.55 16.78 13.87
C THR A 150 -11.45 16.43 15.04
N LEU A 151 -12.56 15.73 14.81
CA LEU A 151 -13.47 15.29 15.87
C LEU A 151 -12.77 14.32 16.83
N SER A 152 -12.05 13.33 16.30
CA SER A 152 -11.30 12.37 17.13
C SER A 152 -10.25 13.04 18.01
N SER A 153 -9.56 14.06 17.51
CA SER A 153 -8.54 14.80 18.28
C SER A 153 -9.14 15.66 19.40
N SER A 154 -10.43 16.00 19.32
CA SER A 154 -11.14 16.75 20.37
C SER A 154 -11.56 15.88 21.56
N ILE A 155 -11.58 14.55 21.39
CA ILE A 155 -11.93 13.61 22.45
C ILE A 155 -10.72 13.46 23.39
N LYS A 156 -10.76 14.15 24.53
CA LYS A 156 -9.74 13.99 25.59
C LYS A 156 -10.03 12.70 26.36
N TYR A 157 -9.21 11.68 26.17
CA TYR A 157 -9.23 10.52 27.06
C TYR A 157 -8.72 10.94 28.43
N LYS A 158 -9.53 10.76 29.48
CA LYS A 158 -9.11 10.94 30.87
C LYS A 158 -8.06 9.85 31.15
N LYS A 159 -6.80 10.24 31.37
CA LYS A 159 -5.80 9.28 31.89
C LYS A 159 -6.27 8.82 33.26
N SER A 160 -6.64 7.55 33.38
CA SER A 160 -6.83 6.85 34.65
C SER A 160 -5.49 6.61 35.31
#